data_737cfb1a2a95f22471355bca556d4f3f
#
_entry.id   737cfb1a2a95f22471355bca556d4f3f
#
_cell.length_a   1.000
_cell.length_b   1.000
_cell.length_c   1.000
_cell.angle_alpha   90.00
_cell.angle_beta   90.00
_cell.angle_gamma   90.00
#
_symmetry.space_group_name_H-M   'P 1'
#
loop_
_entity.id
_entity.type
_entity.pdbx_description
1 polymer ?
#
loop_
_entity_poly.entity_id
_entity_poly.type
_entity_poly.pdbx_seq_one_letter_code
_entity_poly.pdbx_strand_id
1 'polypeptide(L)'
;TDKIYNFKWNDDFSAARNYAFSKASCNYLFWIDADDVISEENARKIIEIKNNKPCFDTYMFRYAIAFDKNGNATFEYYRERLMKNCSLAKFSGFIHEAVVPFGRITYGDVTVEHRKIKSGDPLRNLKIYEKHLAEGEKLNDREQYYYAKELFYNGRYENSRTELLKFICGKTKYLPDVKDAYKTVYKCDKSLGIITDEKFLAEAIAVT
;
A
#
# COMPACT_ATOMS: atom_id res chain seq x y z
N THR A 1 10.03 -16.08 -18.58
CA THR A 1 8.64 -15.56 -18.64
C THR A 1 7.94 -16.24 -19.80
N ASP A 2 6.88 -16.99 -19.54
CA ASP A 2 6.19 -17.77 -20.58
C ASP A 2 5.24 -16.91 -21.42
N LYS A 3 4.70 -15.85 -20.81
CA LYS A 3 3.73 -14.96 -21.46
C LYS A 3 4.01 -13.51 -21.09
N ILE A 4 3.95 -12.63 -22.10
CA ILE A 4 4.10 -11.19 -21.93
C ILE A 4 2.81 -10.54 -22.43
N TYR A 5 2.27 -9.62 -21.64
CA TYR A 5 1.06 -8.87 -21.98
C TYR A 5 1.34 -7.38 -21.87
N ASN A 6 0.89 -6.61 -22.84
CA ASN A 6 0.98 -5.16 -22.82
C ASN A 6 -0.26 -4.56 -22.18
N PHE A 7 -0.05 -3.60 -21.29
CA PHE A 7 -1.10 -2.79 -20.68
C PHE A 7 -0.83 -1.32 -21.01
N LYS A 8 -1.84 -0.63 -21.56
CA LYS A 8 -1.74 0.81 -21.78
C LYS A 8 -1.91 1.53 -20.45
N TRP A 9 -0.85 2.16 -19.99
CA TRP A 9 -0.87 2.91 -18.72
C TRP A 9 -1.93 4.00 -18.72
N ASN A 10 -2.71 4.06 -17.65
CA ASN A 10 -3.84 4.97 -17.47
C ASN A 10 -3.85 5.68 -16.12
N ASP A 11 -2.70 5.73 -15.42
CA ASP A 11 -2.53 6.31 -14.10
C ASP A 11 -3.29 5.56 -12.98
N ASP A 12 -3.46 4.25 -13.16
CA ASP A 12 -4.12 3.35 -12.20
C ASP A 12 -3.31 2.05 -12.05
N PHE A 13 -2.63 1.90 -10.91
CA PHE A 13 -1.86 0.69 -10.59
C PHE A 13 -2.75 -0.53 -10.37
N SER A 14 -3.94 -0.34 -9.76
CA SER A 14 -4.90 -1.44 -9.60
C SER A 14 -5.38 -1.96 -10.94
N ALA A 15 -5.65 -1.10 -11.90
CA ALA A 15 -6.06 -1.51 -13.24
C ALA A 15 -4.98 -2.37 -13.91
N ALA A 16 -3.71 -1.96 -13.82
CA ALA A 16 -2.59 -2.70 -14.37
C ALA A 16 -2.42 -4.08 -13.71
N ARG A 17 -2.49 -4.15 -12.37
CA ARG A 17 -2.38 -5.41 -11.61
C ARG A 17 -3.57 -6.32 -11.86
N ASN A 18 -4.78 -5.79 -11.87
CA ASN A 18 -5.99 -6.56 -12.15
C ASN A 18 -5.99 -7.08 -13.60
N TYR A 19 -5.46 -6.32 -14.55
CA TYR A 19 -5.24 -6.81 -15.90
C TYR A 19 -4.27 -8.00 -15.92
N ALA A 20 -3.15 -7.93 -15.18
CA ALA A 20 -2.22 -9.05 -15.06
C ALA A 20 -2.91 -10.28 -14.42
N PHE A 21 -3.67 -10.08 -13.35
CA PHE A 21 -4.44 -11.14 -12.69
C PHE A 21 -5.45 -11.79 -13.64
N SER A 22 -6.12 -11.02 -14.50
CA SER A 22 -7.09 -11.54 -15.49
C SER A 22 -6.45 -12.48 -16.52
N LYS A 23 -5.12 -12.47 -16.67
CA LYS A 23 -4.39 -13.37 -17.59
C LYS A 23 -3.96 -14.68 -16.92
N ALA A 24 -4.09 -14.78 -15.61
CA ALA A 24 -3.72 -15.97 -14.87
C ALA A 24 -4.84 -17.03 -14.94
N SER A 25 -4.46 -18.28 -15.19
CA SER A 25 -5.38 -19.43 -15.31
C SER A 25 -5.21 -20.45 -14.18
N CYS A 26 -4.25 -20.24 -13.27
CA CYS A 26 -3.99 -21.15 -12.16
C CYS A 26 -4.92 -20.90 -10.98
N ASN A 27 -5.00 -21.87 -10.04
CA ASN A 27 -5.85 -21.77 -8.86
C ASN A 27 -5.39 -20.73 -7.83
N TYR A 28 -4.11 -20.32 -7.89
CA TYR A 28 -3.51 -19.32 -7.02
C TYR A 28 -2.76 -18.28 -7.85
N LEU A 29 -2.77 -17.05 -7.34
CA LEU A 29 -2.03 -15.90 -7.85
C LEU A 29 -0.88 -15.60 -6.92
N PHE A 30 0.31 -15.50 -7.45
CA PHE A 30 1.48 -14.96 -6.76
C PHE A 30 1.99 -13.75 -7.54
N TRP A 31 2.11 -12.60 -6.87
CA TRP A 31 2.50 -11.38 -7.54
C TRP A 31 3.77 -10.78 -6.93
N ILE A 32 4.58 -10.22 -7.80
CA ILE A 32 5.82 -9.50 -7.48
C ILE A 32 5.98 -8.31 -8.42
N ASP A 33 6.69 -7.30 -7.97
CA ASP A 33 7.09 -6.16 -8.78
C ASP A 33 8.44 -6.45 -9.49
N ALA A 34 8.75 -5.70 -10.54
CA ALA A 34 9.96 -5.91 -11.33
C ALA A 34 11.26 -5.65 -10.55
N ASP A 35 11.18 -4.91 -9.46
CA ASP A 35 12.26 -4.59 -8.52
C ASP A 35 12.15 -5.36 -7.18
N ASP A 36 11.25 -6.36 -7.12
CA ASP A 36 11.20 -7.30 -6.02
C ASP A 36 12.21 -8.44 -6.23
N VAL A 37 12.85 -8.86 -5.14
CA VAL A 37 13.82 -9.96 -5.09
C VAL A 37 13.32 -11.03 -4.14
N ILE A 38 13.45 -12.29 -4.55
CA ILE A 38 13.15 -13.46 -3.74
C ILE A 38 14.42 -14.30 -3.67
N SER A 39 14.93 -14.56 -2.46
CA SER A 39 16.08 -15.44 -2.28
C SER A 39 15.74 -16.88 -2.68
N GLU A 40 16.75 -17.69 -3.00
CA GLU A 40 16.54 -19.12 -3.30
C GLU A 40 15.85 -19.86 -2.15
N GLU A 41 16.15 -19.53 -0.91
CA GLU A 41 15.50 -20.10 0.26
C GLU A 41 14.00 -19.78 0.27
N ASN A 42 13.63 -18.51 0.08
CA ASN A 42 12.24 -18.10 0.02
C ASN A 42 11.50 -18.68 -1.19
N ALA A 43 12.18 -18.83 -2.32
CA ALA A 43 11.62 -19.50 -3.49
C ALA A 43 11.31 -20.98 -3.21
N ARG A 44 12.20 -21.70 -2.50
CA ARG A 44 11.94 -23.09 -2.07
C ARG A 44 10.72 -23.17 -1.17
N LYS A 45 10.58 -22.28 -0.17
CA LYS A 45 9.39 -22.23 0.71
C LYS A 45 8.09 -22.03 -0.08
N ILE A 46 8.10 -21.17 -1.10
CA ILE A 46 6.92 -20.98 -1.98
C ILE A 46 6.60 -22.26 -2.76
N ILE A 47 7.63 -22.95 -3.28
CA ILE A 47 7.47 -24.23 -3.98
C ILE A 47 6.91 -25.30 -3.03
N GLU A 48 7.34 -25.35 -1.79
CA GLU A 48 6.81 -26.26 -0.76
C GLU A 48 5.32 -25.99 -0.49
N ILE A 49 4.91 -24.71 -0.34
CA ILE A 49 3.50 -24.33 -0.20
C ILE A 49 2.71 -24.86 -1.39
N LYS A 50 3.21 -24.67 -2.62
CA LYS A 50 2.57 -25.17 -3.84
C LYS A 50 2.42 -26.71 -3.84
N ASN A 51 3.48 -27.43 -3.48
CA ASN A 51 3.52 -28.89 -3.54
C ASN A 51 2.64 -29.54 -2.45
N ASN A 52 2.51 -28.90 -1.29
CA ASN A 52 1.68 -29.36 -0.17
C ASN A 52 0.19 -29.03 -0.34
N LYS A 53 -0.25 -28.64 -1.53
CA LYS A 53 -1.62 -28.24 -1.88
C LYS A 53 -2.10 -27.09 -0.98
N PRO A 54 -1.95 -25.84 -1.41
CA PRO A 54 -2.32 -24.69 -0.60
C PRO A 54 -3.76 -24.81 -0.07
N CYS A 55 -3.93 -24.58 1.23
CA CYS A 55 -5.23 -24.75 1.91
C CYS A 55 -5.81 -23.44 2.47
N PHE A 56 -5.05 -22.36 2.41
CA PHE A 56 -5.50 -21.01 2.79
C PHE A 56 -5.89 -20.20 1.57
N ASP A 57 -6.79 -19.25 1.76
CA ASP A 57 -7.26 -18.40 0.67
C ASP A 57 -6.32 -17.20 0.45
N THR A 58 -5.64 -16.73 1.52
CA THR A 58 -4.62 -15.67 1.46
C THR A 58 -3.41 -16.03 2.31
N TYR A 59 -2.23 -15.93 1.71
CA TYR A 59 -0.93 -16.03 2.39
C TYR A 59 -0.31 -14.65 2.47
N MET A 60 -0.08 -14.20 3.68
CA MET A 60 0.62 -12.96 3.99
C MET A 60 2.12 -13.27 4.10
N PHE A 61 2.95 -12.63 3.28
CA PHE A 61 4.41 -12.75 3.31
C PHE A 61 5.04 -11.45 3.79
N ARG A 62 6.20 -11.53 4.42
CA ARG A 62 6.98 -10.35 4.78
C ARG A 62 7.43 -9.61 3.52
N TYR A 63 7.30 -8.30 3.56
CA TYR A 63 7.75 -7.41 2.52
C TYR A 63 8.78 -6.44 3.11
N ALA A 64 10.05 -6.69 2.85
CA ALA A 64 11.16 -5.89 3.35
C ALA A 64 11.44 -4.74 2.37
N ILE A 65 11.37 -3.50 2.86
CA ILE A 65 11.50 -2.29 2.03
C ILE A 65 12.61 -1.34 2.47
N ALA A 66 13.24 -1.58 3.62
CA ALA A 66 14.40 -0.84 4.07
C ALA A 66 15.47 -1.78 4.59
N PHE A 67 16.73 -1.45 4.34
CA PHE A 67 17.88 -2.30 4.62
C PHE A 67 19.01 -1.49 5.23
N ASP A 68 19.79 -2.11 6.10
CA ASP A 68 21.05 -1.55 6.60
C ASP A 68 22.18 -1.69 5.56
N LYS A 69 23.36 -1.16 5.90
CA LYS A 69 24.55 -1.25 5.06
C LYS A 69 25.06 -2.67 4.80
N ASN A 70 24.63 -3.62 5.61
CA ASN A 70 24.98 -5.04 5.47
C ASN A 70 23.94 -5.82 4.67
N GLY A 71 22.84 -5.16 4.27
CA GLY A 71 21.75 -5.77 3.53
C GLY A 71 20.67 -6.42 4.39
N ASN A 72 20.73 -6.31 5.73
CA ASN A 72 19.70 -6.82 6.62
C ASN A 72 18.47 -5.91 6.58
N ALA A 73 17.28 -6.50 6.55
CA ALA A 73 16.03 -5.74 6.60
C ALA A 73 15.91 -4.97 7.92
N THR A 74 15.68 -3.66 7.83
CA THR A 74 15.44 -2.77 8.98
C THR A 74 13.97 -2.37 9.12
N PHE A 75 13.20 -2.54 8.04
CA PHE A 75 11.77 -2.34 8.07
C PHE A 75 11.08 -3.31 7.12
N GLU A 76 10.14 -4.07 7.66
CA GLU A 76 9.30 -5.00 6.92
C GLU A 76 7.88 -5.01 7.48
N TYR A 77 6.94 -5.43 6.64
CA TYR A 77 5.54 -5.64 7.03
C TYR A 77 4.92 -6.75 6.18
N TYR A 78 3.79 -7.27 6.61
CA TYR A 78 3.12 -8.33 5.86
C TYR A 78 2.29 -7.77 4.71
N ARG A 79 2.40 -8.42 3.54
CA ARG A 79 1.60 -8.16 2.33
C ARG A 79 0.95 -9.45 1.85
N GLU A 80 -0.20 -9.31 1.27
CA GLU A 80 -0.97 -10.34 0.58
C GLU A 80 -0.28 -10.72 -0.75
N ARG A 81 0.63 -11.69 -0.71
CA ARG A 81 1.47 -12.03 -1.86
C ARG A 81 1.03 -13.26 -2.62
N LEU A 82 0.44 -14.24 -1.94
CA LEU A 82 -0.08 -15.45 -2.56
C LEU A 82 -1.55 -15.62 -2.17
N MET A 83 -2.44 -15.72 -3.14
CA MET A 83 -3.87 -15.78 -2.87
C MET A 83 -4.60 -16.67 -3.88
N LYS A 84 -5.74 -17.21 -3.47
CA LYS A 84 -6.62 -17.98 -4.33
C LYS A 84 -7.14 -17.13 -5.47
N ASN A 85 -7.09 -17.65 -6.68
CA ASN A 85 -7.62 -16.98 -7.87
C ASN A 85 -9.14 -17.02 -7.87
N CYS A 86 -9.77 -15.93 -7.45
CA CYS A 86 -11.22 -15.78 -7.40
C CYS A 86 -11.59 -14.29 -7.49
N SER A 87 -12.88 -13.98 -7.53
CA SER A 87 -13.38 -12.60 -7.68
C SER A 87 -12.97 -11.64 -6.54
N LEU A 88 -12.59 -12.18 -5.38
CA LEU A 88 -12.09 -11.39 -4.25
C LEU A 88 -10.61 -10.99 -4.39
N ALA A 89 -9.83 -11.71 -5.22
CA ALA A 89 -8.45 -11.39 -5.52
C ALA A 89 -8.37 -10.20 -6.49
N LYS A 90 -8.68 -9.02 -5.98
CA LYS A 90 -8.77 -7.80 -6.77
C LYS A 90 -8.12 -6.64 -6.03
N PHE A 91 -7.17 -5.97 -6.69
CA PHE A 91 -6.59 -4.73 -6.20
C PHE A 91 -7.61 -3.59 -6.27
N SER A 92 -7.56 -2.72 -5.28
CA SER A 92 -8.32 -1.48 -5.20
C SER A 92 -7.42 -0.31 -4.81
N GLY A 93 -7.80 0.89 -5.26
CA GLY A 93 -7.01 2.11 -5.15
C GLY A 93 -6.07 2.30 -6.34
N PHE A 94 -6.12 3.45 -7.00
CA PHE A 94 -5.27 3.71 -8.17
C PHE A 94 -3.80 3.92 -7.80
N ILE A 95 -3.52 4.30 -6.52
CA ILE A 95 -2.19 4.33 -5.90
C ILE A 95 -2.29 3.72 -4.51
N HIS A 96 -1.16 3.22 -3.99
CA HIS A 96 -1.12 2.48 -2.72
C HIS A 96 -2.12 1.32 -2.71
N GLU A 97 -2.29 0.74 -3.89
CA GLU A 97 -3.23 -0.34 -4.18
C GLU A 97 -2.96 -1.56 -3.30
N ALA A 98 -4.03 -2.19 -2.87
CA ALA A 98 -3.97 -3.40 -2.07
C ALA A 98 -5.14 -4.33 -2.40
N VAL A 99 -4.94 -5.62 -2.17
CA VAL A 99 -6.02 -6.58 -2.08
C VAL A 99 -6.41 -6.70 -0.61
N VAL A 100 -7.69 -6.61 -0.29
CA VAL A 100 -8.16 -6.91 1.06
C VAL A 100 -8.00 -8.42 1.29
N PRO A 101 -7.18 -8.86 2.27
CA PRO A 101 -7.03 -10.28 2.56
C PRO A 101 -8.38 -10.92 2.84
N PHE A 102 -8.63 -12.10 2.28
CA PHE A 102 -9.92 -12.75 2.33
C PHE A 102 -9.83 -14.24 2.69
N GLY A 103 -10.94 -14.78 3.14
CA GLY A 103 -11.08 -16.19 3.48
C GLY A 103 -10.20 -16.61 4.65
N ARG A 104 -9.64 -17.83 4.58
CA ARG A 104 -8.67 -18.32 5.56
C ARG A 104 -7.32 -17.70 5.28
N ILE A 105 -6.84 -16.87 6.22
CA ILE A 105 -5.58 -16.12 6.11
C ILE A 105 -4.51 -16.83 6.92
N THR A 106 -3.28 -16.89 6.39
CA THR A 106 -2.10 -17.35 7.12
C THR A 106 -0.91 -16.43 6.88
N TYR A 107 0.01 -16.43 7.83
CA TYR A 107 1.27 -15.69 7.76
C TYR A 107 2.39 -16.68 7.49
N GLY A 108 2.96 -16.61 6.29
CA GLY A 108 4.02 -17.51 5.87
C GLY A 108 5.42 -17.00 6.23
N ASP A 109 6.35 -17.91 6.44
CA ASP A 109 7.77 -17.60 6.65
C ASP A 109 8.50 -17.41 5.31
N VAL A 110 8.00 -16.46 4.52
CA VAL A 110 8.58 -16.04 3.22
C VAL A 110 8.81 -14.54 3.27
N THR A 111 9.96 -14.10 2.77
CA THR A 111 10.27 -12.68 2.62
C THR A 111 10.45 -12.35 1.14
N VAL A 112 9.76 -11.30 0.69
CA VAL A 112 9.96 -10.64 -0.60
C VAL A 112 10.66 -9.31 -0.31
N GLU A 113 11.77 -9.04 -0.97
CA GLU A 113 12.57 -7.84 -0.76
C GLU A 113 12.33 -6.83 -1.87
N HIS A 114 11.99 -5.60 -1.52
CA HIS A 114 11.90 -4.51 -2.48
C HIS A 114 13.25 -3.84 -2.65
N ARG A 115 13.92 -4.14 -3.74
CA ARG A 115 15.26 -3.60 -4.08
C ARG A 115 15.13 -2.48 -5.10
N LYS A 116 14.60 -1.33 -4.66
CA LYS A 116 14.38 -0.16 -5.52
C LYS A 116 15.65 0.23 -6.29
N ILE A 117 15.59 0.16 -7.62
CA ILE A 117 16.74 0.40 -8.51
C ILE A 117 16.91 1.89 -8.82
N LYS A 118 15.82 2.65 -8.91
CA LYS A 118 15.84 4.09 -9.27
C LYS A 118 14.83 4.90 -8.45
N SER A 119 15.19 6.14 -8.12
CA SER A 119 14.22 7.12 -7.63
C SER A 119 13.30 7.54 -8.79
N GLY A 120 11.99 7.38 -8.61
CA GLY A 120 10.99 7.90 -9.55
C GLY A 120 10.76 9.40 -9.39
N ASP A 121 9.87 9.96 -10.22
CA ASP A 121 9.37 11.34 -10.02
C ASP A 121 8.68 11.43 -8.64
N PRO A 122 9.18 12.27 -7.70
CA PRO A 122 8.58 12.41 -6.38
C PRO A 122 7.15 12.94 -6.42
N LEU A 123 6.78 13.65 -7.51
CA LEU A 123 5.45 14.20 -7.71
C LEU A 123 4.49 13.21 -8.40
N ARG A 124 4.96 12.02 -8.84
CA ARG A 124 4.14 11.09 -9.63
C ARG A 124 2.81 10.76 -8.95
N ASN A 125 2.88 10.34 -7.70
CA ASN A 125 1.69 9.93 -6.97
C ASN A 125 0.71 11.09 -6.77
N LEU A 126 1.24 12.26 -6.41
CA LEU A 126 0.42 13.46 -6.25
C LEU A 126 -0.30 13.85 -7.57
N LYS A 127 0.43 13.83 -8.70
CA LYS A 127 -0.13 14.11 -10.02
C LYS A 127 -1.26 13.14 -10.39
N ILE A 128 -1.10 11.86 -10.06
CA ILE A 128 -2.13 10.85 -10.31
C ILE A 128 -3.39 11.16 -9.47
N TYR A 129 -3.25 11.44 -8.17
CA TYR A 129 -4.38 11.85 -7.33
C TYR A 129 -5.09 13.09 -7.87
N GLU A 130 -4.33 14.13 -8.21
CA GLU A 130 -4.90 15.39 -8.73
C GLU A 130 -5.64 15.19 -10.06
N LYS A 131 -5.14 14.32 -10.93
CA LYS A 131 -5.81 13.94 -12.18
C LYS A 131 -7.16 13.27 -11.93
N HIS A 132 -7.21 12.22 -11.11
CA HIS A 132 -8.45 11.51 -10.79
C HIS A 132 -9.48 12.43 -10.11
N LEU A 133 -9.04 13.30 -9.21
CA LEU A 133 -9.90 14.31 -8.58
C LEU A 133 -10.45 15.31 -9.60
N ALA A 134 -9.63 15.75 -10.58
CA ALA A 134 -10.07 16.66 -11.64
C ALA A 134 -11.08 15.99 -12.61
N GLU A 135 -11.00 14.67 -12.76
CA GLU A 135 -11.95 13.84 -13.50
C GLU A 135 -13.26 13.57 -12.72
N GLY A 136 -13.35 14.06 -11.48
CA GLY A 136 -14.55 13.98 -10.63
C GLY A 136 -14.63 12.70 -9.79
N GLU A 137 -13.57 11.92 -9.70
CA GLU A 137 -13.54 10.76 -8.82
C GLU A 137 -13.55 11.16 -7.34
N LYS A 138 -14.18 10.34 -6.52
CA LYS A 138 -14.22 10.52 -5.06
C LYS A 138 -13.28 9.55 -4.40
N LEU A 139 -12.43 10.06 -3.54
CA LEU A 139 -11.53 9.26 -2.73
C LEU A 139 -12.31 8.52 -1.63
N ASN A 140 -12.03 7.24 -1.45
CA ASN A 140 -12.42 6.54 -0.23
C ASN A 140 -11.52 6.95 0.95
N ASP A 141 -11.84 6.53 2.18
CA ASP A 141 -11.10 6.94 3.39
C ASP A 141 -9.60 6.60 3.30
N ARG A 142 -9.23 5.45 2.76
CA ARG A 142 -7.83 5.05 2.58
C ARG A 142 -7.13 5.94 1.55
N GLU A 143 -7.73 6.18 0.41
CA GLU A 143 -7.20 7.06 -0.64
C GLU A 143 -7.10 8.50 -0.14
N GLN A 144 -8.07 8.97 0.63
CA GLN A 144 -8.07 10.28 1.29
C GLN A 144 -6.84 10.45 2.20
N TYR A 145 -6.55 9.45 3.03
CA TYR A 145 -5.38 9.45 3.89
C TYR A 145 -4.08 9.51 3.08
N TYR A 146 -3.90 8.64 2.08
CA TYR A 146 -2.68 8.62 1.28
C TYR A 146 -2.51 9.88 0.41
N TYR A 147 -3.59 10.42 -0.15
CA TYR A 147 -3.53 11.72 -0.84
C TYR A 147 -3.05 12.84 0.08
N ALA A 148 -3.57 12.89 1.29
CA ALA A 148 -3.12 13.86 2.28
C ALA A 148 -1.64 13.67 2.66
N LYS A 149 -1.15 12.43 2.73
CA LYS A 149 0.28 12.13 2.94
C LYS A 149 1.14 12.58 1.76
N GLU A 150 0.71 12.37 0.51
CA GLU A 150 1.43 12.86 -0.67
C GLU A 150 1.51 14.40 -0.66
N LEU A 151 0.43 15.09 -0.30
CA LEU A 151 0.45 16.54 -0.11
C LEU A 151 1.48 16.98 0.94
N PHE A 152 1.54 16.26 2.09
CA PHE A 152 2.51 16.53 3.14
C PHE A 152 3.96 16.37 2.66
N TYR A 153 4.28 15.25 2.00
CA TYR A 153 5.62 14.96 1.50
C TYR A 153 6.08 15.95 0.43
N ASN A 154 5.12 16.58 -0.25
CA ASN A 154 5.38 17.61 -1.27
C ASN A 154 5.26 19.05 -0.74
N GLY A 155 5.26 19.24 0.60
CA GLY A 155 5.29 20.57 1.24
C GLY A 155 3.97 21.35 1.17
N ARG A 156 2.87 20.73 0.69
CA ARG A 156 1.54 21.36 0.62
C ARG A 156 0.80 21.21 1.95
N TYR A 157 1.33 21.79 3.00
CA TYR A 157 0.91 21.55 4.38
C TYR A 157 -0.53 21.95 4.68
N GLU A 158 -1.02 23.08 4.15
CA GLU A 158 -2.41 23.53 4.34
C GLU A 158 -3.41 22.53 3.74
N ASN A 159 -3.16 22.09 2.50
CA ASN A 159 -4.00 21.11 1.82
C ASN A 159 -3.93 19.76 2.54
N SER A 160 -2.72 19.30 2.89
CA SER A 160 -2.54 18.06 3.65
C SER A 160 -3.34 18.06 4.95
N ARG A 161 -3.22 19.16 5.73
CA ARG A 161 -3.95 19.34 6.98
C ARG A 161 -5.46 19.22 6.77
N THR A 162 -5.99 19.91 5.77
CA THR A 162 -7.40 19.88 5.43
C THR A 162 -7.89 18.47 5.11
N GLU A 163 -7.15 17.74 4.28
CA GLU A 163 -7.50 16.39 3.85
C GLU A 163 -7.36 15.37 4.99
N LEU A 164 -6.35 15.51 5.87
CA LEU A 164 -6.20 14.69 7.06
C LEU A 164 -7.34 14.89 8.07
N LEU A 165 -7.79 16.13 8.28
CA LEU A 165 -8.94 16.41 9.15
C LEU A 165 -10.22 15.79 8.61
N LYS A 166 -10.45 15.82 7.29
CA LYS A 166 -11.57 15.10 6.65
C LYS A 166 -11.48 13.59 6.92
N PHE A 167 -10.28 13.00 6.76
CA PHE A 167 -10.05 11.59 7.04
C PHE A 167 -10.32 11.25 8.52
N ILE A 168 -9.81 12.04 9.46
CA ILE A 168 -10.03 11.85 10.91
C ILE A 168 -11.53 11.89 11.27
N CYS A 169 -12.30 12.77 10.62
CA CYS A 169 -13.76 12.86 10.78
C CYS A 169 -14.54 11.76 10.03
N GLY A 170 -13.90 11.00 9.15
CA GLY A 170 -14.51 9.93 8.36
C GLY A 170 -15.01 8.75 9.21
N LYS A 171 -15.73 7.82 8.57
CA LYS A 171 -16.38 6.68 9.25
C LYS A 171 -15.47 5.47 9.40
N THR A 172 -14.64 5.19 8.40
CA THR A 172 -13.77 4.02 8.36
C THR A 172 -12.39 4.37 8.91
N LYS A 173 -11.96 3.68 9.97
CA LYS A 173 -10.74 4.06 10.67
C LYS A 173 -9.84 2.84 10.89
N TYR A 174 -8.86 2.66 10.03
CA TYR A 174 -7.74 1.80 10.34
C TYR A 174 -6.85 2.52 11.36
N LEU A 175 -6.79 2.00 12.59
CA LEU A 175 -6.18 2.69 13.73
C LEU A 175 -4.75 3.21 13.50
N PRO A 176 -3.84 2.46 12.85
CA PRO A 176 -2.50 2.97 12.54
C PRO A 176 -2.51 4.21 11.66
N ASP A 177 -3.38 4.27 10.63
CA ASP A 177 -3.49 5.44 9.75
C ASP A 177 -4.06 6.64 10.50
N VAL A 178 -5.02 6.41 11.40
CA VAL A 178 -5.59 7.47 12.26
C VAL A 178 -4.53 8.07 13.18
N LYS A 179 -3.74 7.22 13.84
CA LYS A 179 -2.61 7.68 14.69
C LYS A 179 -1.61 8.51 13.92
N ASP A 180 -1.24 8.06 12.72
CA ASP A 180 -0.31 8.80 11.87
C ASP A 180 -0.93 10.09 11.32
N ALA A 181 -2.23 10.10 11.02
CA ALA A 181 -2.95 11.30 10.59
C ALA A 181 -2.90 12.41 11.65
N TYR A 182 -3.19 12.10 12.92
CA TYR A 182 -3.06 13.07 14.02
C TYR A 182 -1.64 13.63 14.13
N LYS A 183 -0.62 12.76 14.08
CA LYS A 183 0.80 13.18 14.09
C LYS A 183 1.15 14.06 12.90
N THR A 184 0.59 13.76 11.73
CA THR A 184 0.88 14.51 10.51
C THR A 184 0.18 15.88 10.52
N VAL A 185 -1.06 15.98 11.03
CA VAL A 185 -1.72 17.29 11.27
C VAL A 185 -0.88 18.17 12.17
N TYR A 186 -0.40 17.64 13.31
CA TYR A 186 0.50 18.39 14.19
C TYR A 186 1.76 18.89 13.49
N LYS A 187 2.36 18.05 12.62
CA LYS A 187 3.53 18.47 11.81
C LYS A 187 3.18 19.55 10.79
N CYS A 188 1.98 19.48 10.18
CA CYS A 188 1.49 20.53 9.30
C CYS A 188 1.33 21.85 10.07
N ASP A 189 0.68 21.82 11.23
CA ASP A 189 0.47 22.99 12.09
C ASP A 189 1.82 23.64 12.45
N LYS A 190 2.79 22.84 12.86
CA LYS A 190 4.14 23.31 13.16
C LYS A 190 4.80 23.98 11.95
N SER A 191 4.66 23.39 10.75
CA SER A 191 5.26 23.95 9.53
C SER A 191 4.57 25.25 9.07
N LEU A 192 3.30 25.43 9.42
CA LEU A 192 2.49 26.61 9.10
C LEU A 192 2.53 27.69 10.19
N GLY A 193 3.20 27.45 11.32
CA GLY A 193 3.18 28.36 12.47
C GLY A 193 1.83 28.41 13.21
N ILE A 194 0.98 27.40 13.04
CA ILE A 194 -0.33 27.28 13.69
C ILE A 194 -0.14 26.65 15.07
N ILE A 195 -0.80 27.20 16.07
CA ILE A 195 -0.89 26.58 17.39
C ILE A 195 -1.95 25.50 17.32
N THR A 196 -1.55 24.24 17.52
CA THR A 196 -2.48 23.12 17.51
C THR A 196 -3.44 23.22 18.70
N ASP A 197 -4.73 23.03 18.44
CA ASP A 197 -5.79 23.09 19.46
C ASP A 197 -5.60 22.01 20.55
N GLU A 198 -5.80 22.38 21.82
CA GLU A 198 -5.60 21.47 22.96
C GLU A 198 -6.56 20.28 22.95
N LYS A 199 -7.81 20.48 22.48
CA LYS A 199 -8.77 19.39 22.35
C LYS A 199 -8.32 18.38 21.30
N PHE A 200 -7.80 18.87 20.16
CA PHE A 200 -7.23 18.01 19.12
C PHE A 200 -6.05 17.17 19.67
N LEU A 201 -5.17 17.77 20.47
CA LEU A 201 -4.06 17.05 21.12
C LEU A 201 -4.57 16.00 22.12
N ALA A 202 -5.61 16.31 22.90
CA ALA A 202 -6.23 15.34 23.80
C ALA A 202 -6.84 14.15 23.04
N GLU A 203 -7.53 14.40 21.93
CA GLU A 203 -8.06 13.36 21.06
C GLU A 203 -6.93 12.49 20.45
N ALA A 204 -5.83 13.11 20.00
CA ALA A 204 -4.67 12.41 19.49
C ALA A 204 -4.05 11.46 20.54
N ILE A 205 -3.95 11.90 21.79
CA ILE A 205 -3.45 11.08 22.91
C ILE A 205 -4.42 9.93 23.22
N ALA A 206 -5.72 10.16 23.17
CA ALA A 206 -6.72 9.13 23.44
C ALA A 206 -6.73 8.01 22.39
N VAL A 207 -6.26 8.28 21.19
CA VAL A 207 -6.16 7.30 20.09
C VAL A 207 -4.82 6.55 20.13
N THR A 208 -3.78 7.08 20.78
CA THR A 208 -2.44 6.48 20.84
C THR A 208 -2.32 5.43 21.92
#